data_87fc15b82e2989b64c6b09bfeb6277e9
#
_entry.id   87fc15b82e2989b64c6b09bfeb6277e9
#
_cell.length_a   1.000
_cell.length_b   1.000
_cell.length_c   1.000
_cell.angle_alpha   90.00
_cell.angle_beta   90.00
_cell.angle_gamma   90.00
#
_symmetry.space_group_name_H-M   'P 1'
#
loop_
_entity.id
_entity.type
_entity.pdbx_description
1 polymer ?
#
loop_
_entity_poly.entity_id
_entity_poly.type
_entity_poly.pdbx_seq_one_letter_code
_entity_poly.pdbx_strand_id
1 'polypeptide(L)'
;MYVCRGRPGPRVADLSQAMDSRYLMAQAVDLNLRLMKWRLWPALDTEHLATTRCLLLGSGTLGCAVARALLGWGVRDITLVDNGRVSYSNPARQCLFEFEDCEQRSFKATAAAARLRKIFPGVRSEGVVLSIPMPGHPLHAAAGATAGMYDTCLCFYISINSSNGCC
;
A
#
# COMPACT_ATOMS: atom_id res chain seq x y z
N MET A 1 18.54 -7.63 -39.85
CA MET A 1 20.00 -7.79 -39.90
C MET A 1 20.59 -6.41 -40.20
N TYR A 2 21.16 -5.74 -39.24
CA TYR A 2 21.74 -4.40 -39.47
C TYR A 2 23.22 -4.56 -39.85
N VAL A 3 23.64 -3.88 -40.87
CA VAL A 3 24.99 -3.95 -41.43
C VAL A 3 25.77 -2.74 -40.91
N CYS A 4 26.71 -2.95 -40.00
CA CYS A 4 27.72 -1.94 -39.68
C CYS A 4 28.92 -2.08 -40.62
N ARG A 5 29.16 -1.06 -41.46
CA ARG A 5 30.28 -1.01 -42.44
C ARG A 5 30.31 -2.21 -43.40
N GLY A 6 29.15 -2.71 -43.84
CA GLY A 6 29.07 -3.78 -44.87
C GLY A 6 29.42 -5.20 -44.37
N ARG A 7 29.68 -5.42 -43.09
CA ARG A 7 29.93 -6.77 -42.55
C ARG A 7 28.85 -7.16 -41.54
N PRO A 8 28.25 -8.37 -41.67
CA PRO A 8 27.31 -8.87 -40.68
C PRO A 8 28.08 -9.18 -39.38
N GLY A 9 27.66 -8.59 -38.25
CA GLY A 9 28.24 -8.82 -36.96
C GLY A 9 27.17 -9.21 -35.92
N PRO A 10 27.52 -9.90 -34.85
CA PRO A 10 26.59 -10.20 -33.76
C PRO A 10 26.12 -8.90 -33.11
N ARG A 11 24.81 -8.80 -32.86
CA ARG A 11 24.23 -7.71 -32.11
C ARG A 11 23.84 -8.21 -30.75
N VAL A 12 24.42 -7.64 -29.72
CA VAL A 12 24.06 -7.89 -28.32
C VAL A 12 22.94 -6.90 -27.97
N ALA A 13 21.81 -7.42 -27.53
CA ALA A 13 20.73 -6.63 -26.93
C ALA A 13 20.76 -6.88 -25.41
N ASP A 14 20.86 -5.81 -24.63
CA ASP A 14 20.72 -5.90 -23.18
C ASP A 14 19.20 -5.93 -22.83
N LEU A 15 18.76 -7.06 -22.31
CA LEU A 15 17.38 -7.30 -21.90
C LEU A 15 17.22 -7.28 -20.37
N SER A 16 18.26 -6.95 -19.63
CA SER A 16 18.26 -7.00 -18.16
C SER A 16 17.11 -6.19 -17.55
N GLN A 17 16.88 -4.98 -18.06
CA GLN A 17 15.77 -4.13 -17.62
C GLN A 17 14.40 -4.69 -17.97
N ALA A 18 14.24 -5.27 -19.16
CA ALA A 18 12.98 -5.86 -19.60
C ALA A 18 12.66 -7.18 -18.86
N MET A 19 13.69 -7.86 -18.35
CA MET A 19 13.57 -9.13 -17.62
C MET A 19 13.61 -8.95 -16.09
N ASP A 20 13.67 -7.69 -15.60
CA ASP A 20 13.57 -7.45 -14.16
C ASP A 20 12.20 -7.90 -13.64
N SER A 21 12.21 -8.77 -12.64
CA SER A 21 10.99 -9.35 -12.05
C SER A 21 10.06 -8.29 -11.43
N ARG A 22 10.60 -7.19 -10.94
CA ARG A 22 9.79 -6.06 -10.42
C ARG A 22 9.07 -5.34 -11.56
N TYR A 23 9.77 -5.12 -12.66
CA TYR A 23 9.18 -4.53 -13.85
C TYR A 23 8.09 -5.43 -14.45
N LEU A 24 8.38 -6.73 -14.60
CA LEU A 24 7.41 -7.71 -15.11
C LEU A 24 6.17 -7.81 -14.21
N MET A 25 6.35 -7.80 -12.89
CA MET A 25 5.24 -7.78 -11.94
C MET A 25 4.36 -6.53 -12.12
N ALA A 26 4.95 -5.35 -12.22
CA ALA A 26 4.21 -4.10 -12.44
C ALA A 26 3.42 -4.14 -13.74
N GLN A 27 4.04 -4.56 -14.85
CA GLN A 27 3.39 -4.70 -16.15
C GLN A 27 2.21 -5.69 -16.11
N ALA A 28 2.38 -6.84 -15.44
CA ALA A 28 1.33 -7.84 -15.29
C ALA A 28 0.12 -7.30 -14.50
N VAL A 29 0.38 -6.58 -13.40
CA VAL A 29 -0.68 -5.96 -12.59
C VAL A 29 -1.40 -4.87 -13.38
N ASP A 30 -0.68 -4.00 -14.07
CA ASP A 30 -1.27 -2.91 -14.85
C ASP A 30 -2.11 -3.46 -16.04
N LEU A 31 -1.64 -4.52 -16.69
CA LEU A 31 -2.42 -5.19 -17.72
C LEU A 31 -3.72 -5.77 -17.15
N ASN A 32 -3.63 -6.46 -16.01
CA ASN A 32 -4.81 -7.03 -15.37
C ASN A 32 -5.83 -5.95 -14.95
N LEU A 33 -5.36 -4.82 -14.40
CA LEU A 33 -6.21 -3.68 -14.05
C LEU A 33 -6.92 -3.08 -15.27
N ARG A 34 -6.24 -2.94 -16.41
CA ARG A 34 -6.85 -2.49 -17.67
C ARG A 34 -7.94 -3.45 -18.14
N LEU A 35 -7.72 -4.75 -18.05
CA LEU A 35 -8.71 -5.76 -18.41
C LEU A 35 -9.92 -5.74 -17.45
N MET A 36 -9.70 -5.59 -16.14
CA MET A 36 -10.76 -5.44 -15.15
C MET A 36 -11.59 -4.16 -15.39
N LYS A 37 -10.90 -3.02 -15.59
CA LYS A 37 -11.53 -1.75 -15.97
C LYS A 37 -12.45 -1.93 -17.17
N TRP A 38 -11.94 -2.48 -18.24
CA TRP A 38 -12.69 -2.67 -19.49
C TRP A 38 -13.95 -3.53 -19.28
N ARG A 39 -13.87 -4.58 -18.44
CA ARG A 39 -14.98 -5.51 -18.21
C ARG A 39 -16.02 -5.00 -17.22
N LEU A 40 -15.58 -4.30 -16.15
CA LEU A 40 -16.43 -3.94 -15.01
C LEU A 40 -16.87 -2.48 -15.05
N TRP A 41 -15.96 -1.58 -15.32
CA TRP A 41 -16.22 -0.14 -15.27
C TRP A 41 -15.27 0.64 -16.19
N PRO A 42 -15.61 0.77 -17.49
CA PRO A 42 -14.75 1.44 -18.48
C PRO A 42 -14.42 2.89 -18.15
N ALA A 43 -15.30 3.59 -17.43
CA ALA A 43 -15.11 4.99 -17.02
C ALA A 43 -14.12 5.19 -15.87
N LEU A 44 -13.67 4.11 -15.22
CA LEU A 44 -12.71 4.21 -14.11
C LEU A 44 -11.38 4.77 -14.60
N ASP A 45 -10.88 5.82 -13.95
CA ASP A 45 -9.56 6.37 -14.23
C ASP A 45 -8.48 5.68 -13.40
N THR A 46 -7.82 4.69 -13.99
CA THR A 46 -6.76 3.92 -13.34
C THR A 46 -5.45 4.70 -13.25
N GLU A 47 -5.21 5.68 -14.12
CA GLU A 47 -4.02 6.54 -14.08
C GLU A 47 -4.12 7.50 -12.90
N HIS A 48 -5.31 8.08 -12.70
CA HIS A 48 -5.58 8.89 -11.51
C HIS A 48 -5.38 8.10 -10.22
N LEU A 49 -5.87 6.86 -10.16
CA LEU A 49 -5.67 5.99 -8.98
C LEU A 49 -4.19 5.71 -8.72
N ALA A 50 -3.39 5.49 -9.75
CA ALA A 50 -1.96 5.21 -9.61
C ALA A 50 -1.18 6.42 -9.05
N THR A 51 -1.63 7.64 -9.31
CA THR A 51 -1.03 8.89 -8.81
C THR A 51 -1.63 9.37 -7.49
N THR A 52 -2.75 8.80 -7.07
CA THR A 52 -3.43 9.18 -5.83
C THR A 52 -2.63 8.74 -4.61
N ARG A 53 -2.48 9.63 -3.65
CA ARG A 53 -1.93 9.36 -2.33
C ARG A 53 -3.06 9.13 -1.33
N CYS A 54 -2.99 8.02 -0.61
CA CYS A 54 -4.01 7.61 0.35
C CYS A 54 -3.46 7.65 1.77
N LEU A 55 -4.19 8.28 2.66
CA LEU A 55 -3.96 8.26 4.09
C LEU A 55 -5.05 7.43 4.76
N LEU A 56 -4.66 6.36 5.45
CA LEU A 56 -5.56 5.49 6.20
C LEU A 56 -5.35 5.74 7.69
N LEU A 57 -6.40 6.21 8.33
CA LEU A 57 -6.43 6.40 9.78
C LEU A 57 -6.97 5.13 10.43
N GLY A 58 -6.05 4.34 11.00
CA GLY A 58 -6.31 3.04 11.58
C GLY A 58 -5.85 1.87 10.71
N SER A 59 -5.12 0.93 11.32
CA SER A 59 -4.63 -0.32 10.71
C SER A 59 -5.32 -1.54 11.31
N GLY A 60 -6.58 -1.41 11.68
CA GLY A 60 -7.42 -2.51 12.17
C GLY A 60 -7.92 -3.41 11.03
N THR A 61 -8.97 -4.18 11.29
CA THR A 61 -9.55 -5.11 10.30
C THR A 61 -9.96 -4.40 9.02
N LEU A 62 -10.68 -3.29 9.14
CA LEU A 62 -11.13 -2.51 7.98
C LEU A 62 -9.94 -1.81 7.29
N GLY A 63 -9.01 -1.20 8.04
CA GLY A 63 -7.84 -0.54 7.48
C GLY A 63 -6.96 -1.49 6.65
N CYS A 64 -6.73 -2.70 7.15
CA CYS A 64 -6.01 -3.73 6.42
C CYS A 64 -6.73 -4.15 5.13
N ALA A 65 -8.05 -4.35 5.20
CA ALA A 65 -8.86 -4.74 4.04
C ALA A 65 -8.87 -3.63 2.98
N VAL A 66 -9.09 -2.38 3.40
CA VAL A 66 -9.09 -1.20 2.51
C VAL A 66 -7.71 -1.01 1.87
N ALA A 67 -6.62 -1.09 2.64
CA ALA A 67 -5.27 -0.98 2.10
C ALA A 67 -4.99 -2.03 1.01
N ARG A 68 -5.43 -3.27 1.23
CA ARG A 68 -5.33 -4.35 0.23
C ARG A 68 -6.17 -4.07 -1.01
N ALA A 69 -7.40 -3.59 -0.83
CA ALA A 69 -8.28 -3.25 -1.95
C ALA A 69 -7.68 -2.09 -2.78
N LEU A 70 -7.21 -1.02 -2.13
CA LEU A 70 -6.56 0.12 -2.79
C LEU A 70 -5.33 -0.31 -3.60
N LEU A 71 -4.47 -1.14 -3.01
CA LEU A 71 -3.31 -1.71 -3.69
C LEU A 71 -3.74 -2.51 -4.93
N GLY A 72 -4.79 -3.34 -4.79
CA GLY A 72 -5.36 -4.14 -5.87
C GLY A 72 -5.96 -3.29 -7.00
N TRP A 73 -6.51 -2.12 -6.70
CA TRP A 73 -7.04 -1.17 -7.69
C TRP A 73 -6.00 -0.19 -8.25
N GLY A 74 -4.74 -0.35 -7.91
CA GLY A 74 -3.66 0.38 -8.56
C GLY A 74 -3.14 1.59 -7.79
N VAL A 75 -3.63 1.85 -6.57
CA VAL A 75 -3.03 2.89 -5.71
C VAL A 75 -1.62 2.47 -5.31
N ARG A 76 -0.66 3.40 -5.47
CA ARG A 76 0.78 3.13 -5.27
C ARG A 76 1.41 3.93 -4.15
N ASP A 77 0.62 4.76 -3.45
CA ASP A 77 1.09 5.58 -2.34
C ASP A 77 0.08 5.47 -1.18
N ILE A 78 0.45 4.75 -0.11
CA ILE A 78 -0.45 4.44 1.00
C ILE A 78 0.26 4.69 2.33
N THR A 79 -0.21 5.67 3.08
CA THR A 79 0.25 5.95 4.44
C THR A 79 -0.77 5.41 5.45
N LEU A 80 -0.31 4.64 6.41
CA LEU A 80 -1.13 4.10 7.49
C LEU A 80 -0.77 4.79 8.81
N VAL A 81 -1.77 5.19 9.58
CA VAL A 81 -1.60 5.83 10.88
C VAL A 81 -2.30 5.00 11.95
N ASP A 82 -1.56 4.52 12.92
CA ASP A 82 -2.10 3.74 14.05
C ASP A 82 -1.10 3.73 15.21
N ASN A 83 -1.57 3.83 16.44
CA ASN A 83 -0.72 3.74 17.63
C ASN A 83 -0.72 2.35 18.27
N GLY A 84 -1.59 1.45 17.84
CA GLY A 84 -1.75 0.12 18.40
C GLY A 84 -0.61 -0.82 18.06
N ARG A 85 -0.47 -1.85 18.89
CA ARG A 85 0.43 -2.99 18.61
C ARG A 85 -0.36 -4.19 18.14
N VAL A 86 0.31 -5.06 17.40
CA VAL A 86 -0.28 -6.31 16.95
C VAL A 86 -0.46 -7.24 18.14
N SER A 87 -1.66 -7.81 18.29
CA SER A 87 -2.00 -8.82 19.29
C SER A 87 -2.26 -10.17 18.66
N TYR A 88 -2.17 -11.24 19.43
CA TYR A 88 -2.33 -12.62 18.94
C TYR A 88 -3.68 -12.91 18.25
N SER A 89 -4.72 -12.15 18.54
CA SER A 89 -6.03 -12.27 17.89
C SER A 89 -6.11 -11.57 16.53
N ASN A 90 -5.15 -10.71 16.19
CA ASN A 90 -5.24 -9.86 14.99
C ASN A 90 -4.99 -10.62 13.69
N PRO A 91 -4.00 -11.51 13.54
CA PRO A 91 -3.69 -12.16 12.26
C PRO A 91 -4.86 -12.94 11.66
N ALA A 92 -5.74 -13.50 12.50
CA ALA A 92 -6.88 -14.27 12.03
C ALA A 92 -7.89 -13.44 11.18
N ARG A 93 -7.93 -12.10 11.36
CA ARG A 93 -8.91 -11.21 10.70
C ARG A 93 -8.31 -9.95 10.08
N GLN A 94 -7.06 -9.66 10.33
CA GLN A 94 -6.32 -8.51 9.82
C GLN A 94 -5.24 -8.98 8.86
N CYS A 95 -5.53 -8.98 7.57
CA CYS A 95 -4.78 -9.66 6.51
C CYS A 95 -3.37 -9.11 6.23
N LEU A 96 -2.93 -8.08 6.93
CA LEU A 96 -1.58 -7.52 6.80
C LEU A 96 -0.65 -7.94 7.95
N PHE A 97 -1.12 -8.74 8.90
CA PHE A 97 -0.31 -9.20 10.03
C PHE A 97 -0.10 -10.69 10.00
N GLU A 98 1.04 -11.11 10.54
CA GLU A 98 1.43 -12.51 10.74
C GLU A 98 1.72 -12.79 12.21
N PHE A 99 1.89 -14.06 12.56
CA PHE A 99 2.17 -14.48 13.93
C PHE A 99 3.46 -13.86 14.47
N GLU A 100 4.49 -13.74 13.64
CA GLU A 100 5.77 -13.11 13.97
C GLU A 100 5.62 -11.64 14.42
N ASP A 101 4.67 -10.90 13.81
CA ASP A 101 4.39 -9.52 14.18
C ASP A 101 3.83 -9.42 15.63
N CYS A 102 3.14 -10.49 16.08
CA CYS A 102 2.62 -10.60 17.44
C CYS A 102 3.74 -10.84 18.46
N GLU A 103 4.64 -11.78 18.15
CA GLU A 103 5.79 -12.10 19.01
C GLU A 103 6.69 -10.89 19.20
N GLN A 104 6.95 -10.14 18.13
CA GLN A 104 7.75 -8.93 18.14
C GLN A 104 7.01 -7.72 18.75
N ARG A 105 5.72 -7.86 19.05
CA ARG A 105 4.86 -6.73 19.47
C ARG A 105 4.99 -5.51 18.57
N SER A 106 5.05 -5.75 17.26
CA SER A 106 5.21 -4.71 16.25
C SER A 106 4.06 -3.70 16.28
N PHE A 107 4.34 -2.45 15.96
CA PHE A 107 3.26 -1.48 15.77
C PHE A 107 2.45 -1.81 14.51
N LYS A 108 1.13 -1.70 14.60
CA LYS A 108 0.22 -2.03 13.50
C LYS A 108 0.53 -1.24 12.22
N ALA A 109 0.73 0.06 12.33
CA ALA A 109 1.01 0.91 11.18
C ALA A 109 2.29 0.49 10.45
N THR A 110 3.39 0.28 11.17
CA THR A 110 4.68 -0.09 10.59
C THR A 110 4.69 -1.50 10.01
N ALA A 111 4.06 -2.47 10.72
CA ALA A 111 3.93 -3.85 10.24
C ALA A 111 3.09 -3.92 8.96
N ALA A 112 1.93 -3.24 8.92
CA ALA A 112 1.07 -3.17 7.74
C ALA A 112 1.79 -2.54 6.54
N ALA A 113 2.49 -1.42 6.73
CA ALA A 113 3.26 -0.78 5.67
C ALA A 113 4.38 -1.69 5.14
N ALA A 114 5.10 -2.37 6.02
CA ALA A 114 6.14 -3.33 5.64
C ALA A 114 5.54 -4.49 4.83
N ARG A 115 4.36 -4.98 5.23
CA ARG A 115 3.65 -6.05 4.53
C ARG A 115 3.20 -5.63 3.13
N LEU A 116 2.66 -4.43 2.96
CA LEU A 116 2.28 -3.91 1.64
C LEU A 116 3.47 -3.89 0.68
N ARG A 117 4.65 -3.43 1.14
CA ARG A 117 5.89 -3.45 0.34
C ARG A 117 6.37 -4.86 -0.01
N LYS A 118 6.14 -5.85 0.88
CA LYS A 118 6.45 -7.26 0.57
C LYS A 118 5.49 -7.84 -0.46
N ILE A 119 4.21 -7.45 -0.42
CA ILE A 119 3.18 -7.92 -1.37
C ILE A 119 3.41 -7.32 -2.75
N PHE A 120 3.70 -6.03 -2.82
CA PHE A 120 3.97 -5.34 -4.08
C PHE A 120 5.15 -4.36 -3.89
N PRO A 121 6.35 -4.72 -4.33
CA PRO A 121 7.55 -3.91 -4.14
C PRO A 121 7.52 -2.53 -4.80
N GLY A 122 6.61 -2.31 -5.75
CA GLY A 122 6.38 -1.02 -6.41
C GLY A 122 5.52 -0.03 -5.62
N VAL A 123 4.98 -0.40 -4.44
CA VAL A 123 4.19 0.49 -3.59
C VAL A 123 5.09 1.33 -2.68
N ARG A 124 4.79 2.61 -2.59
CA ARG A 124 5.29 3.47 -1.51
C ARG A 124 4.34 3.37 -0.34
N SER A 125 4.75 2.70 0.72
CA SER A 125 3.93 2.57 1.91
C SER A 125 4.70 2.98 3.15
N GLU A 126 4.07 3.82 3.96
CA GLU A 126 4.62 4.34 5.21
C GLU A 126 3.67 4.06 6.36
N GLY A 127 4.22 3.70 7.52
CA GLY A 127 3.46 3.50 8.75
C GLY A 127 3.88 4.52 9.80
N VAL A 128 2.94 5.36 10.20
CA VAL A 128 3.15 6.41 11.20
C VAL A 128 2.50 5.98 12.52
N VAL A 129 3.30 5.94 13.57
CA VAL A 129 2.80 5.63 14.93
C VAL A 129 2.32 6.91 15.58
N LEU A 130 1.02 7.16 15.50
CA LEU A 130 0.40 8.36 16.04
C LEU A 130 -0.97 8.04 16.63
N SER A 131 -1.28 8.62 17.78
CA SER A 131 -2.61 8.57 18.38
C SER A 131 -3.51 9.61 17.74
N ILE A 132 -4.65 9.17 17.22
CA ILE A 132 -5.62 10.06 16.57
C ILE A 132 -6.66 10.43 17.61
N PRO A 133 -6.86 11.74 17.90
CA PRO A 133 -7.92 12.17 18.80
C PRO A 133 -9.28 11.84 18.20
N MET A 134 -10.13 11.16 18.98
CA MET A 134 -11.47 10.82 18.59
C MET A 134 -12.49 11.57 19.47
N PRO A 135 -13.60 12.07 18.92
CA PRO A 135 -14.66 12.68 19.73
C PRO A 135 -15.15 11.73 20.82
N GLY A 136 -15.19 12.20 22.07
CA GLY A 136 -15.62 11.39 23.22
C GLY A 136 -14.51 10.58 23.92
N HIS A 137 -13.29 10.57 23.40
CA HIS A 137 -12.16 9.95 24.05
C HIS A 137 -11.11 11.00 24.42
N PRO A 138 -10.79 11.16 25.72
CA PRO A 138 -9.77 12.11 26.14
C PRO A 138 -8.41 11.70 25.59
N LEU A 139 -7.63 12.70 25.14
CA LEU A 139 -6.22 12.50 24.82
C LEU A 139 -5.51 12.16 26.15
N HIS A 140 -5.11 10.93 26.30
CA HIS A 140 -4.19 10.60 27.39
C HIS A 140 -2.82 11.20 27.06
N ALA A 141 -2.50 12.31 27.72
CA ALA A 141 -1.14 12.82 27.82
C ALA A 141 -0.29 11.74 28.50
N ALA A 142 0.82 11.40 27.90
CA ALA A 142 1.82 10.46 28.34
C ALA A 142 1.64 9.00 27.93
N ALA A 143 2.56 8.60 27.11
CA ALA A 143 2.91 7.25 26.77
C ALA A 143 3.13 6.38 28.02
N GLY A 144 2.19 5.54 28.28
CA GLY A 144 2.28 4.53 29.31
C GLY A 144 1.07 3.64 29.28
N ALA A 145 1.21 2.53 28.57
CA ALA A 145 0.41 1.34 28.72
C ALA A 145 -1.13 1.52 28.84
N THR A 146 -1.84 1.35 27.74
CA THR A 146 -3.01 0.49 27.75
C THR A 146 -3.14 -0.19 26.40
N ALA A 147 -2.55 -1.37 26.33
CA ALA A 147 -2.85 -2.36 25.31
C ALA A 147 -4.33 -2.76 25.48
N GLY A 148 -5.08 -2.66 24.40
CA GLY A 148 -6.33 -3.39 24.25
C GLY A 148 -7.56 -2.64 24.66
N MET A 149 -8.13 -1.87 23.76
CA MET A 149 -9.60 -1.72 23.65
C MET A 149 -10.06 -0.82 22.50
N TYR A 150 -9.44 -0.91 21.34
CA TYR A 150 -9.98 -0.19 20.16
C TYR A 150 -9.98 -1.09 18.93
N ASP A 151 -10.89 -2.06 18.93
CA ASP A 151 -11.18 -2.87 17.74
C ASP A 151 -12.13 -2.18 16.76
N THR A 152 -12.54 -0.96 17.05
CA THR A 152 -13.40 -0.16 16.17
C THR A 152 -12.61 1.02 15.64
N CYS A 153 -11.70 0.77 14.72
CA CYS A 153 -11.08 1.85 13.97
C CYS A 153 -12.04 2.32 12.89
N LEU A 154 -12.59 3.54 13.05
CA LEU A 154 -13.14 4.28 11.93
C LEU A 154 -12.00 4.54 10.96
N CYS A 155 -12.05 3.88 9.81
CA CYS A 155 -11.16 4.22 8.72
C CYS A 155 -11.68 5.48 8.04
N PHE A 156 -11.02 6.59 8.23
CA PHE A 156 -11.22 7.74 7.38
C PHE A 156 -10.26 7.64 6.20
N TYR A 157 -10.84 7.61 5.01
CA TYR A 157 -10.09 7.73 3.77
C TYR A 157 -9.97 9.21 3.44
N ILE A 158 -8.75 9.72 3.37
CA ILE A 158 -8.46 11.06 2.86
C ILE A 158 -7.59 10.89 1.62
N SER A 159 -8.14 11.20 0.45
CA SER A 159 -7.36 11.36 -0.76
C SER A 159 -6.73 12.76 -0.74
N ILE A 160 -5.42 12.83 -0.61
CA ILE A 160 -4.70 14.10 -0.73
C ILE A 160 -4.25 14.22 -2.19
N ASN A 161 -5.10 14.84 -3.00
CA ASN A 161 -4.71 15.24 -4.34
C ASN A 161 -3.90 16.54 -4.25
N SER A 162 -2.60 16.46 -4.49
CA SER A 162 -1.79 17.66 -4.70
C SER A 162 -1.86 18.08 -6.17
N SER A 163 -3.04 18.42 -6.67
CA SER A 163 -3.14 19.24 -7.85
C SER A 163 -3.02 20.71 -7.38
N ASN A 164 -1.80 21.20 -7.31
CA ASN A 164 -1.55 22.63 -7.31
C ASN A 164 -2.04 23.18 -8.65
N GLY A 165 -3.24 23.66 -8.67
CA GLY A 165 -3.73 24.63 -9.63
C GLY A 165 -3.86 25.94 -8.88
N CYS A 166 -2.84 26.78 -8.92
CA CYS A 166 -3.02 28.20 -8.73
C CYS A 166 -4.03 28.71 -9.77
N CYS A 167 -5.08 29.35 -9.31
CA CYS A 167 -5.66 30.54 -9.87
C CYS A 167 -6.19 31.37 -8.74
#